data_0136e995929db11b3e3073de84fdbced
#
_entry.id   0136e995929db11b3e3073de84fdbced
#
_cell.length_a   1.000
_cell.length_b   1.000
_cell.length_c   1.000
_cell.angle_alpha   90.00
_cell.angle_beta   90.00
_cell.angle_gamma   90.00
#
_symmetry.space_group_name_H-M   'P 1'
#
loop_
_entity.id
_entity.type
_entity.pdbx_description
1 polymer ?
#
loop_
_entity_poly.entity_id
_entity_poly.type
_entity_poly.pdbx_seq_one_letter_code
_entity_poly.pdbx_strand_id
1 'polypeptide(L)'
;MKKALIIGAGPAGLTAAYELLTKAMDIEVVVFEESDCFGGISKTVNYKGNRMDMGGHRFFSKIPEVNEWWDNMLPMQGAPTYDDIVLKREMPVHKGGPDPEKEDRVMLTRHRVSRILFDTKFYDYPISLKPETFKNFGVLTTLKVGFSYLGSMFHKLPEDNLENFYINCFGRKLYSMFFEYYTENLWGRHPSEIDASWGAQRTKGLSIMGILKDFFGKLFKVKNRKVNTSLIEEFKYPKLGPGQLWDVTAAEVEKLGGTIIKNAKVTKLHKNADNVLTSLTYEKDGQEFTMEGDYFISSMPVKDLVGGMNDVPAEPARIAKGLPYRDYMTLGVLVPKINLVNKTNIKTINNIVPDCWVYVQDRNVKLGRFQIYNNWSPYMIKDLEHTVWIGLEYFVNEGDEYWNMTEEEFAKIGVSEMVKLGLIDSPDVVLDVHMEKVKKAYPAYFDTYDEMDRLIEYLSGIENLYCVGRNGQHRYNNIDHSMVTSFEAVKNIISGTKDKKNIWSVNTEQEYHETSNNEDEKNQAEVD
;
A
#
# COMPACT_ATOMS: atom_id res chain seq x y z
N MET A 1 -8.49 -17.92 -32.60
CA MET A 1 -7.66 -17.38 -31.52
C MET A 1 -8.60 -17.08 -30.37
N LYS A 2 -8.30 -17.52 -29.15
CA LYS A 2 -9.11 -17.20 -27.97
C LYS A 2 -8.84 -15.75 -27.55
N LYS A 3 -9.81 -15.14 -26.85
CA LYS A 3 -9.73 -13.74 -26.42
C LYS A 3 -9.82 -13.63 -24.91
N ALA A 4 -8.83 -12.97 -24.30
CA ALA A 4 -8.82 -12.64 -22.88
C ALA A 4 -9.20 -11.17 -22.68
N LEU A 5 -10.24 -10.93 -21.90
CA LEU A 5 -10.72 -9.62 -21.49
C LEU A 5 -10.28 -9.37 -20.05
N ILE A 6 -9.44 -8.35 -19.86
CA ILE A 6 -8.85 -8.00 -18.57
C ILE A 6 -9.45 -6.69 -18.09
N ILE A 7 -10.01 -6.70 -16.88
CA ILE A 7 -10.70 -5.56 -16.27
C ILE A 7 -9.80 -4.91 -15.23
N GLY A 8 -9.36 -3.68 -15.52
CA GLY A 8 -8.44 -2.86 -14.75
C GLY A 8 -7.00 -2.95 -15.24
N ALA A 9 -6.35 -1.79 -15.43
CA ALA A 9 -4.94 -1.65 -15.80
C ALA A 9 -4.06 -1.26 -14.59
N GLY A 10 -4.38 -1.79 -13.43
CA GLY A 10 -3.53 -1.75 -12.23
C GLY A 10 -2.47 -2.86 -12.26
N PRO A 11 -1.70 -3.02 -11.15
CA PRO A 11 -0.64 -4.03 -11.04
C PRO A 11 -1.07 -5.43 -11.48
N ALA A 12 -2.21 -5.92 -11.01
CA ALA A 12 -2.69 -7.26 -11.36
C ALA A 12 -3.07 -7.38 -12.84
N GLY A 13 -3.87 -6.45 -13.37
CA GLY A 13 -4.34 -6.54 -14.76
C GLY A 13 -3.22 -6.43 -15.78
N LEU A 14 -2.30 -5.46 -15.61
CA LEU A 14 -1.16 -5.30 -16.51
C LEU A 14 -0.17 -6.46 -16.43
N THR A 15 0.04 -7.02 -15.22
CA THR A 15 0.83 -8.24 -15.06
C THR A 15 0.18 -9.40 -15.82
N ALA A 16 -1.13 -9.62 -15.67
CA ALA A 16 -1.83 -10.69 -16.40
C ALA A 16 -1.75 -10.50 -17.92
N ALA A 17 -1.89 -9.26 -18.41
CA ALA A 17 -1.79 -8.96 -19.82
C ALA A 17 -0.40 -9.29 -20.39
N TYR A 18 0.65 -8.82 -19.72
CA TYR A 18 2.03 -9.07 -20.12
C TYR A 18 2.37 -10.57 -20.10
N GLU A 19 1.98 -11.26 -19.05
CA GLU A 19 2.21 -12.70 -18.90
C GLU A 19 1.50 -13.53 -19.98
N LEU A 20 0.25 -13.20 -20.30
CA LEU A 20 -0.47 -13.88 -21.38
C LEU A 20 0.21 -13.66 -22.74
N LEU A 21 0.59 -12.42 -23.06
CA LEU A 21 1.22 -12.10 -24.34
C LEU A 21 2.61 -12.71 -24.52
N THR A 22 3.32 -12.95 -23.42
CA THR A 22 4.66 -13.55 -23.46
C THR A 22 4.66 -15.06 -23.37
N LYS A 23 3.65 -15.67 -22.70
CA LYS A 23 3.61 -17.11 -22.42
C LYS A 23 2.54 -17.87 -23.24
N ALA A 24 1.55 -17.17 -23.85
CA ALA A 24 0.44 -17.78 -24.60
C ALA A 24 0.24 -17.07 -25.95
N MET A 25 0.95 -17.52 -26.98
CA MET A 25 1.01 -16.84 -28.30
C MET A 25 -0.30 -16.89 -29.12
N ASP A 26 -1.31 -17.63 -28.70
CA ASP A 26 -2.59 -17.82 -29.42
C ASP A 26 -3.80 -17.14 -28.74
N ILE A 27 -3.53 -16.25 -27.77
CA ILE A 27 -4.56 -15.49 -27.05
C ILE A 27 -4.48 -14.00 -27.43
N GLU A 28 -5.58 -13.46 -27.95
CA GLU A 28 -5.77 -12.01 -28.10
C GLU A 28 -6.04 -11.40 -26.71
N VAL A 29 -5.34 -10.33 -26.35
CA VAL A 29 -5.47 -9.69 -25.03
C VAL A 29 -6.03 -8.28 -25.18
N VAL A 30 -7.13 -7.99 -24.48
CA VAL A 30 -7.75 -6.67 -24.40
C VAL A 30 -7.90 -6.27 -22.93
N VAL A 31 -7.32 -5.11 -22.57
CA VAL A 31 -7.38 -4.55 -21.21
C VAL A 31 -8.31 -3.34 -21.20
N PHE A 32 -9.22 -3.27 -20.23
CA PHE A 32 -10.13 -2.13 -20.01
C PHE A 32 -9.70 -1.38 -18.75
N GLU A 33 -9.51 -0.07 -18.87
CA GLU A 33 -9.19 0.80 -17.74
C GLU A 33 -10.21 1.94 -17.66
N GLU A 34 -10.82 2.15 -16.48
CA GLU A 34 -11.85 3.18 -16.30
C GLU A 34 -11.30 4.61 -16.31
N SER A 35 -10.02 4.79 -15.98
CA SER A 35 -9.33 6.08 -15.95
C SER A 35 -8.50 6.33 -17.22
N ASP A 36 -7.88 7.50 -17.28
CA ASP A 36 -6.94 7.90 -18.33
C ASP A 36 -5.48 7.50 -18.04
N CYS A 37 -5.22 6.88 -16.88
CA CYS A 37 -3.88 6.53 -16.40
C CYS A 37 -3.79 5.06 -15.94
N PHE A 38 -2.57 4.55 -15.85
CA PHE A 38 -2.26 3.18 -15.45
C PHE A 38 -1.84 3.09 -13.97
N GLY A 39 -1.82 1.87 -13.44
CA GLY A 39 -1.28 1.58 -12.12
C GLY A 39 -2.32 1.50 -10.99
N GLY A 40 -3.58 1.85 -11.22
CA GLY A 40 -4.62 1.84 -10.19
C GLY A 40 -4.20 2.67 -8.97
N ILE A 41 -4.22 2.08 -7.76
CA ILE A 41 -3.75 2.78 -6.55
C ILE A 41 -2.23 2.97 -6.48
N SER A 42 -1.47 2.33 -7.38
CA SER A 42 -0.01 2.50 -7.50
C SER A 42 0.37 3.51 -8.59
N LYS A 43 -0.59 4.32 -9.06
CA LYS A 43 -0.32 5.40 -10.00
C LYS A 43 0.52 6.50 -9.36
N THR A 44 1.26 7.22 -10.19
CA THR A 44 1.95 8.46 -9.82
C THR A 44 1.39 9.61 -10.64
N VAL A 45 0.88 10.64 -9.99
CA VAL A 45 0.36 11.85 -10.64
C VAL A 45 1.48 12.86 -10.84
N ASN A 46 1.57 13.42 -12.03
CA ASN A 46 2.50 14.50 -12.34
C ASN A 46 1.75 15.85 -12.38
N TYR A 47 1.91 16.64 -11.33
CA TYR A 47 1.31 17.96 -11.24
C TYR A 47 2.36 19.06 -11.42
N LYS A 48 2.34 19.74 -12.56
CA LYS A 48 3.26 20.84 -12.93
C LYS A 48 4.75 20.49 -12.80
N GLY A 49 5.11 19.21 -12.94
CA GLY A 49 6.48 18.69 -12.79
C GLY A 49 6.80 18.13 -11.41
N ASN A 50 5.95 18.31 -10.43
CA ASN A 50 6.03 17.63 -9.13
C ASN A 50 5.18 16.33 -9.20
N ARG A 51 5.75 15.22 -8.76
CA ARG A 51 5.08 13.93 -8.79
C ARG A 51 4.63 13.53 -7.40
N MET A 52 3.46 12.89 -7.31
CA MET A 52 2.90 12.39 -6.07
C MET A 52 2.29 11.00 -6.27
N ASP A 53 2.48 10.16 -5.28
CA ASP A 53 1.94 8.80 -5.26
C ASP A 53 0.64 8.73 -4.46
N MET A 54 -0.21 7.78 -4.82
CA MET A 54 -1.45 7.52 -4.10
C MET A 54 -1.18 6.58 -2.92
N GLY A 55 -0.43 7.06 -1.94
CA GLY A 55 0.07 6.29 -0.80
C GLY A 55 1.53 5.87 -0.95
N GLY A 56 2.14 5.41 0.14
CA GLY A 56 3.54 4.98 0.13
C GLY A 56 3.70 3.59 -0.47
N HIS A 57 4.21 3.49 -1.69
CA HIS A 57 4.43 2.24 -2.41
C HIS A 57 5.92 1.93 -2.53
N ARG A 58 6.43 1.08 -1.64
CA ARG A 58 7.79 0.53 -1.72
C ARG A 58 7.79 -0.74 -2.54
N PHE A 59 8.84 -0.93 -3.34
CA PHE A 59 9.07 -2.18 -4.04
C PHE A 59 9.96 -3.07 -3.18
N PHE A 60 9.33 -4.06 -2.60
CA PHE A 60 9.95 -5.13 -1.83
C PHE A 60 9.15 -6.40 -2.04
N SER A 61 9.80 -7.50 -2.35
CA SER A 61 9.19 -8.83 -2.39
C SER A 61 10.20 -9.89 -2.00
N LYS A 62 9.73 -10.90 -1.27
CA LYS A 62 10.48 -12.13 -0.99
C LYS A 62 10.41 -13.13 -2.16
N ILE A 63 9.58 -12.87 -3.15
CA ILE A 63 9.29 -13.73 -4.28
C ILE A 63 10.28 -13.43 -5.41
N PRO A 64 11.21 -14.36 -5.76
CA PRO A 64 12.23 -14.12 -6.77
C PRO A 64 11.64 -13.75 -8.13
N GLU A 65 10.58 -14.43 -8.58
CA GLU A 65 9.91 -14.19 -9.86
C GLU A 65 9.41 -12.74 -9.98
N VAL A 66 8.88 -12.17 -8.89
CA VAL A 66 8.44 -10.77 -8.86
C VAL A 66 9.62 -9.81 -8.96
N ASN A 67 10.71 -10.08 -8.23
CA ASN A 67 11.91 -9.23 -8.30
C ASN A 67 12.55 -9.25 -9.69
N GLU A 68 12.66 -10.41 -10.31
CA GLU A 68 13.16 -10.56 -11.67
C GLU A 68 12.27 -9.82 -12.67
N TRP A 69 10.95 -9.93 -12.51
CA TRP A 69 10.00 -9.23 -13.36
C TRP A 69 10.14 -7.71 -13.25
N TRP A 70 10.30 -7.17 -12.03
CA TRP A 70 10.53 -5.74 -11.83
C TRP A 70 11.85 -5.28 -12.47
N ASP A 71 12.93 -6.04 -12.28
CA ASP A 71 14.25 -5.70 -12.82
C ASP A 71 14.28 -5.78 -14.36
N ASN A 72 13.44 -6.62 -14.98
CA ASN A 72 13.25 -6.66 -16.44
C ASN A 72 12.50 -5.44 -16.96
N MET A 73 11.51 -4.92 -16.23
CA MET A 73 10.77 -3.71 -16.60
C MET A 73 11.56 -2.43 -16.34
N LEU A 74 12.16 -2.32 -15.16
CA LEU A 74 12.95 -1.18 -14.71
C LEU A 74 14.28 -1.69 -14.14
N PRO A 75 15.37 -1.70 -14.93
CA PRO A 75 16.68 -2.15 -14.44
C PRO A 75 17.18 -1.30 -13.28
N MET A 76 17.88 -1.95 -12.34
CA MET A 76 18.49 -1.27 -11.19
C MET A 76 19.56 -0.27 -11.62
N GLN A 77 19.63 0.89 -10.93
CA GLN A 77 20.61 1.94 -11.20
C GLN A 77 22.05 1.45 -11.24
N GLY A 78 22.79 1.89 -12.26
CA GLY A 78 24.23 1.61 -12.43
C GLY A 78 25.15 2.75 -12.00
N ALA A 79 24.56 3.89 -11.62
CA ALA A 79 25.26 5.08 -11.15
C ALA A 79 24.49 5.74 -9.98
N PRO A 80 25.15 6.57 -9.14
CA PRO A 80 24.48 7.29 -8.07
C PRO A 80 23.48 8.31 -8.61
N THR A 81 22.42 8.58 -7.84
CA THR A 81 21.43 9.62 -8.13
C THR A 81 21.99 11.01 -7.85
N TYR A 82 21.32 12.06 -8.37
CA TYR A 82 21.71 13.45 -8.14
C TYR A 82 21.95 13.78 -6.65
N ASP A 83 21.01 13.43 -5.79
CA ASP A 83 21.11 13.70 -4.36
C ASP A 83 22.23 12.87 -3.68
N ASP A 84 22.53 11.66 -4.17
CA ASP A 84 23.67 10.86 -3.66
C ASP A 84 25.00 11.55 -4.00
N ILE A 85 25.13 12.10 -5.22
CA ILE A 85 26.31 12.83 -5.65
C ILE A 85 26.52 14.10 -4.81
N VAL A 86 25.48 14.94 -4.69
CA VAL A 86 25.53 16.20 -3.95
C VAL A 86 25.82 15.97 -2.47
N LEU A 87 25.20 14.97 -1.86
CA LEU A 87 25.33 14.68 -0.44
C LEU A 87 26.53 13.78 -0.12
N LYS A 88 27.23 13.28 -1.13
CA LYS A 88 28.32 12.31 -1.01
C LYS A 88 27.88 11.09 -0.19
N ARG A 89 26.73 10.51 -0.58
CA ARG A 89 26.21 9.27 -0.02
C ARG A 89 26.68 8.10 -0.88
N GLU A 90 27.03 7.01 -0.24
CA GLU A 90 27.34 5.75 -0.92
C GLU A 90 26.06 4.89 -0.92
N MET A 91 25.49 4.66 -2.09
CA MET A 91 24.34 3.79 -2.29
C MET A 91 24.75 2.61 -3.19
N PRO A 92 24.15 1.44 -2.99
CA PRO A 92 24.41 0.28 -3.86
C PRO A 92 24.07 0.61 -5.33
N VAL A 93 24.98 0.26 -6.23
CA VAL A 93 24.78 0.37 -7.68
C VAL A 93 25.04 -0.98 -8.35
N HIS A 94 24.30 -1.26 -9.42
CA HIS A 94 24.40 -2.51 -10.18
C HIS A 94 25.29 -2.32 -11.41
N LYS A 95 26.34 -3.15 -11.51
CA LYS A 95 27.27 -3.09 -12.66
C LYS A 95 26.52 -3.32 -13.98
N GLY A 96 26.63 -2.36 -14.88
CA GLY A 96 25.95 -2.40 -16.19
C GLY A 96 24.52 -1.88 -16.18
N GLY A 97 24.01 -1.44 -15.03
CA GLY A 97 22.72 -0.76 -14.95
C GLY A 97 22.74 0.64 -15.57
N PRO A 98 21.56 1.22 -15.84
CA PRO A 98 21.42 2.57 -16.42
C PRO A 98 21.87 3.66 -15.44
N ASP A 99 22.32 4.78 -16.00
CA ASP A 99 22.63 6.00 -15.27
C ASP A 99 21.35 6.81 -15.04
N PRO A 100 20.90 7.04 -13.79
CA PRO A 100 19.67 7.77 -13.52
C PRO A 100 19.65 9.22 -14.02
N GLU A 101 20.83 9.83 -14.27
CA GLU A 101 20.91 11.17 -14.82
C GLU A 101 20.68 11.21 -16.35
N LYS A 102 20.78 10.07 -17.02
CA LYS A 102 20.66 9.97 -18.48
C LYS A 102 19.44 9.21 -18.95
N GLU A 103 18.93 8.31 -18.12
CA GLU A 103 17.83 7.43 -18.48
C GLU A 103 16.70 7.51 -17.44
N ASP A 104 15.46 7.46 -17.91
CA ASP A 104 14.29 7.47 -17.03
C ASP A 104 13.86 6.05 -16.63
N ARG A 105 14.09 5.05 -17.49
CA ARG A 105 13.72 3.65 -17.21
C ARG A 105 14.70 3.03 -16.21
N VAL A 106 14.59 3.43 -14.94
CA VAL A 106 15.52 3.05 -13.87
C VAL A 106 14.79 2.79 -12.56
N MET A 107 15.18 1.72 -11.87
CA MET A 107 14.82 1.44 -10.49
C MET A 107 15.94 1.92 -9.57
N LEU A 108 15.60 2.73 -8.58
CA LEU A 108 16.54 3.29 -7.61
C LEU A 108 16.59 2.45 -6.34
N THR A 109 17.71 2.50 -5.62
CA THR A 109 17.83 2.06 -4.23
C THR A 109 17.67 3.27 -3.33
N ARG A 110 16.76 3.22 -2.35
CA ARG A 110 16.46 4.34 -1.45
C ARG A 110 16.48 3.91 0.02
N HIS A 111 16.89 4.82 0.91
CA HIS A 111 16.82 4.59 2.34
C HIS A 111 15.39 4.62 2.84
N ARG A 112 15.07 3.69 3.74
CA ARG A 112 13.78 3.64 4.41
C ARG A 112 13.86 4.33 5.75
N VAL A 113 13.16 5.46 5.88
CA VAL A 113 12.87 6.07 7.18
C VAL A 113 11.37 6.31 7.28
N SER A 114 10.77 5.81 8.35
CA SER A 114 9.36 6.04 8.67
C SER A 114 9.23 6.15 10.18
N ARG A 115 8.61 7.21 10.65
CA ARG A 115 8.44 7.46 12.09
C ARG A 115 7.00 7.87 12.40
N ILE A 116 6.69 7.89 13.68
CA ILE A 116 5.41 8.40 14.21
C ILE A 116 5.67 9.82 14.74
N LEU A 117 4.83 10.76 14.34
CA LEU A 117 4.75 12.10 14.92
C LEU A 117 3.60 12.12 15.94
N PHE A 118 3.94 12.38 17.20
CA PHE A 118 2.99 12.51 18.30
C PHE A 118 3.45 13.61 19.26
N ASP A 119 2.58 14.56 19.57
CA ASP A 119 2.89 15.71 20.43
C ASP A 119 4.19 16.42 19.99
N THR A 120 4.31 16.72 18.69
CA THR A 120 5.45 17.36 18.03
C THR A 120 6.79 16.62 18.15
N LYS A 121 6.78 15.37 18.59
CA LYS A 121 7.97 14.51 18.76
C LYS A 121 7.91 13.30 17.86
N PHE A 122 9.09 12.88 17.39
CA PHE A 122 9.22 11.65 16.61
C PHE A 122 9.43 10.43 17.49
N TYR A 123 8.76 9.33 17.11
CA TYR A 123 8.93 8.00 17.65
C TYR A 123 9.19 7.00 16.52
N ASP A 124 9.92 5.93 16.80
CA ASP A 124 10.15 4.86 15.81
C ASP A 124 8.83 4.22 15.36
N TYR A 125 8.81 3.75 14.12
CA TYR A 125 7.76 2.89 13.61
C TYR A 125 8.33 1.52 13.16
N PRO A 126 7.87 0.40 13.71
CA PRO A 126 6.94 0.30 14.86
C PRO A 126 7.54 0.93 16.13
N ILE A 127 6.65 1.31 17.07
CA ILE A 127 7.10 1.93 18.32
C ILE A 127 8.06 1.00 19.05
N SER A 128 9.22 1.53 19.42
CA SER A 128 10.24 0.81 20.18
C SER A 128 10.47 1.45 21.56
N LEU A 129 10.73 0.63 22.56
CA LEU A 129 10.98 1.10 23.93
C LEU A 129 12.47 1.42 24.12
N LYS A 130 13.01 2.37 23.33
CA LYS A 130 14.38 2.88 23.45
C LYS A 130 14.47 4.01 24.50
N PRO A 131 15.68 4.36 24.97
CA PRO A 131 15.87 5.48 25.90
C PRO A 131 15.27 6.80 25.38
N GLU A 132 15.34 7.05 24.07
CA GLU A 132 14.77 8.23 23.42
C GLU A 132 13.25 8.28 23.55
N THR A 133 12.56 7.14 23.44
CA THR A 133 11.12 7.03 23.61
C THR A 133 10.70 7.45 25.02
N PHE A 134 11.41 6.97 26.06
CA PHE A 134 11.16 7.35 27.45
C PHE A 134 11.50 8.81 27.74
N LYS A 135 12.56 9.33 27.12
CA LYS A 135 12.90 10.76 27.18
C LYS A 135 11.78 11.61 26.59
N ASN A 136 11.22 11.19 25.45
CA ASN A 136 10.12 11.89 24.80
C ASN A 136 8.82 11.81 25.61
N PHE A 137 8.52 10.71 26.28
CA PHE A 137 7.37 10.56 27.19
C PHE A 137 7.50 11.45 28.43
N GLY A 138 8.72 11.60 28.96
CA GLY A 138 8.95 12.16 30.27
C GLY A 138 8.59 11.18 31.41
N VAL A 139 9.01 11.51 32.64
CA VAL A 139 8.94 10.60 33.79
C VAL A 139 7.50 10.19 34.13
N LEU A 140 6.58 11.15 34.18
CA LEU A 140 5.18 10.88 34.60
C LEU A 140 4.45 9.98 33.59
N THR A 141 4.62 10.22 32.29
CA THR A 141 3.99 9.39 31.26
C THR A 141 4.61 8.00 31.23
N THR A 142 5.93 7.89 31.38
CA THR A 142 6.63 6.60 31.46
C THR A 142 6.11 5.75 32.64
N LEU A 143 5.94 6.33 33.82
CA LEU A 143 5.36 5.63 34.96
C LEU A 143 3.91 5.19 34.67
N LYS A 144 3.07 6.08 34.10
CA LYS A 144 1.69 5.73 33.75
C LYS A 144 1.63 4.59 32.71
N VAL A 145 2.51 4.58 31.71
CA VAL A 145 2.62 3.48 30.73
C VAL A 145 3.02 2.18 31.44
N GLY A 146 4.04 2.22 32.30
CA GLY A 146 4.50 1.05 33.06
C GLY A 146 3.42 0.46 33.95
N PHE A 147 2.74 1.27 34.77
CA PHE A 147 1.64 0.79 35.63
C PHE A 147 0.45 0.28 34.82
N SER A 148 0.11 0.95 33.71
CA SER A 148 -0.97 0.50 32.83
C SER A 148 -0.66 -0.84 32.19
N TYR A 149 0.59 -1.07 31.78
CA TYR A 149 1.04 -2.34 31.23
C TYR A 149 1.02 -3.46 32.29
N LEU A 150 1.55 -3.20 33.50
CA LEU A 150 1.47 -4.15 34.61
C LEU A 150 0.02 -4.52 34.93
N GLY A 151 -0.89 -3.53 34.95
CA GLY A 151 -2.33 -3.78 35.12
C GLY A 151 -2.88 -4.75 34.08
N SER A 152 -2.53 -4.60 32.80
CA SER A 152 -2.98 -5.50 31.73
C SER A 152 -2.35 -6.90 31.78
N MET A 153 -1.20 -7.06 32.44
CA MET A 153 -0.61 -8.39 32.67
C MET A 153 -1.40 -9.22 33.67
N PHE A 154 -1.91 -8.57 34.75
CA PHE A 154 -2.63 -9.24 35.82
C PHE A 154 -4.14 -9.34 35.56
N HIS A 155 -4.70 -8.42 34.78
CA HIS A 155 -6.13 -8.38 34.45
C HIS A 155 -6.31 -8.34 32.92
N LYS A 156 -6.35 -9.53 32.30
CA LYS A 156 -6.62 -9.68 30.87
C LYS A 156 -8.10 -9.42 30.60
N LEU A 157 -8.35 -8.64 29.55
CA LEU A 157 -9.69 -8.43 29.01
C LEU A 157 -10.06 -9.57 28.04
N PRO A 158 -11.35 -9.90 27.85
CA PRO A 158 -11.76 -10.79 26.77
C PRO A 158 -11.26 -10.27 25.41
N GLU A 159 -10.66 -11.15 24.60
CA GLU A 159 -10.12 -10.76 23.28
C GLU A 159 -11.19 -10.92 22.19
N ASP A 160 -12.34 -10.28 22.38
CA ASP A 160 -13.47 -10.24 21.46
C ASP A 160 -13.42 -9.09 20.46
N ASN A 161 -12.57 -8.09 20.73
CA ASN A 161 -12.38 -6.94 19.85
C ASN A 161 -10.94 -6.43 19.86
N LEU A 162 -10.61 -5.60 18.86
CA LEU A 162 -9.27 -5.08 18.63
C LEU A 162 -8.78 -4.15 19.77
N GLU A 163 -9.68 -3.40 20.41
CA GLU A 163 -9.34 -2.57 21.58
C GLU A 163 -8.79 -3.44 22.71
N ASN A 164 -9.54 -4.46 23.11
CA ASN A 164 -9.16 -5.37 24.19
C ASN A 164 -7.87 -6.12 23.88
N PHE A 165 -7.71 -6.56 22.61
CA PHE A 165 -6.48 -7.17 22.14
C PHE A 165 -5.27 -6.22 22.33
N TYR A 166 -5.37 -4.97 21.85
CA TYR A 166 -4.28 -4.01 22.02
C TYR A 166 -4.03 -3.61 23.47
N ILE A 167 -5.07 -3.47 24.31
CA ILE A 167 -4.92 -3.20 25.73
C ILE A 167 -4.19 -4.36 26.42
N ASN A 168 -4.53 -5.59 26.07
CA ASN A 168 -3.84 -6.78 26.59
C ASN A 168 -2.36 -6.83 26.19
N CYS A 169 -2.04 -6.38 24.97
CA CYS A 169 -0.68 -6.36 24.44
C CYS A 169 0.15 -5.21 25.02
N PHE A 170 -0.41 -4.00 25.13
CA PHE A 170 0.35 -2.76 25.30
C PHE A 170 -0.01 -1.98 26.59
N GLY A 171 -1.08 -2.37 27.26
CA GLY A 171 -1.69 -1.59 28.32
C GLY A 171 -2.50 -0.40 27.79
N ARG A 172 -3.58 -0.05 28.49
CA ARG A 172 -4.53 1.01 28.10
C ARG A 172 -3.85 2.35 27.76
N LYS A 173 -2.81 2.73 28.50
CA LYS A 173 -2.15 4.02 28.28
C LYS A 173 -1.42 4.09 26.94
N LEU A 174 -0.64 3.08 26.59
CA LEU A 174 0.09 3.04 25.32
C LEU A 174 -0.89 2.87 24.14
N TYR A 175 -1.90 2.00 24.31
CA TYR A 175 -2.99 1.85 23.35
C TYR A 175 -3.63 3.20 23.01
N SER A 176 -4.04 3.97 24.02
CA SER A 176 -4.72 5.26 23.81
C SER A 176 -3.81 6.33 23.16
N MET A 177 -2.48 6.19 23.24
CA MET A 177 -1.54 7.15 22.67
C MET A 177 -1.23 6.84 21.18
N PHE A 178 -1.12 5.54 20.82
CA PHE A 178 -0.54 5.16 19.53
C PHE A 178 -1.41 4.26 18.66
N PHE A 179 -2.53 3.75 19.16
CA PHE A 179 -3.34 2.79 18.41
C PHE A 179 -4.80 3.25 18.25
N GLU A 180 -5.42 3.73 19.30
CA GLU A 180 -6.85 4.04 19.35
C GLU A 180 -7.26 5.01 18.23
N TYR A 181 -6.78 6.24 18.30
CA TYR A 181 -7.18 7.30 17.36
C TYR A 181 -6.76 7.01 15.91
N TYR A 182 -5.54 6.51 15.71
CA TYR A 182 -5.07 6.19 14.36
C TYR A 182 -5.89 5.07 13.71
N THR A 183 -6.21 4.02 14.48
CA THR A 183 -7.03 2.90 13.99
C THR A 183 -8.45 3.37 13.67
N GLU A 184 -9.05 4.16 14.55
CA GLU A 184 -10.37 4.77 14.32
C GLU A 184 -10.38 5.67 13.08
N ASN A 185 -9.37 6.52 12.92
CA ASN A 185 -9.24 7.39 11.76
C ASN A 185 -9.05 6.60 10.46
N LEU A 186 -8.17 5.59 10.48
CA LEU A 186 -7.89 4.73 9.32
C LEU A 186 -9.13 3.95 8.87
N TRP A 187 -9.85 3.31 9.81
CA TRP A 187 -10.94 2.40 9.47
C TRP A 187 -12.33 3.02 9.56
N GLY A 188 -12.44 4.22 10.12
CA GLY A 188 -13.73 4.88 10.35
C GLY A 188 -14.61 4.18 11.37
N ARG A 189 -14.04 3.26 12.18
CA ARG A 189 -14.71 2.54 13.28
C ARG A 189 -13.80 2.51 14.49
N HIS A 190 -14.39 2.64 15.67
CA HIS A 190 -13.64 2.51 16.91
C HIS A 190 -13.08 1.08 17.06
N PRO A 191 -11.85 0.87 17.59
CA PRO A 191 -11.27 -0.46 17.77
C PRO A 191 -12.13 -1.46 18.57
N SER A 192 -13.04 -1.00 19.42
CA SER A 192 -14.00 -1.85 20.13
C SER A 192 -15.08 -2.48 19.22
N GLU A 193 -15.23 -1.98 17.99
CA GLU A 193 -16.17 -2.47 16.98
C GLU A 193 -15.48 -3.36 15.93
N ILE A 194 -14.17 -3.58 16.06
CA ILE A 194 -13.34 -4.34 15.11
C ILE A 194 -12.95 -5.65 15.78
N ASP A 195 -13.07 -6.77 15.06
CA ASP A 195 -12.70 -8.09 15.56
C ASP A 195 -11.22 -8.21 15.95
N ALA A 196 -10.91 -8.92 17.02
CA ALA A 196 -9.57 -9.07 17.55
C ALA A 196 -8.60 -9.76 16.57
N SER A 197 -9.09 -10.68 15.72
CA SER A 197 -8.28 -11.40 14.72
C SER A 197 -7.55 -10.45 13.76
N TRP A 198 -8.13 -9.28 13.54
CA TRP A 198 -7.57 -8.22 12.73
C TRP A 198 -6.25 -7.65 13.28
N GLY A 199 -6.17 -7.52 14.60
CA GLY A 199 -4.95 -7.09 15.31
C GLY A 199 -3.89 -8.19 15.33
N ALA A 200 -4.31 -9.42 15.51
CA ALA A 200 -3.42 -10.57 15.55
C ALA A 200 -2.62 -10.74 14.26
N GLN A 201 -3.22 -10.52 13.10
CA GLN A 201 -2.52 -10.57 11.80
C GLN A 201 -1.43 -9.51 11.63
N ARG A 202 -1.56 -8.35 12.29
CA ARG A 202 -0.65 -7.20 12.12
C ARG A 202 0.38 -7.03 13.23
N THR A 203 0.16 -7.66 14.40
CA THR A 203 1.01 -7.48 15.57
C THR A 203 1.84 -8.71 15.92
N LYS A 204 1.69 -9.82 15.21
CA LYS A 204 2.40 -11.09 15.48
C LYS A 204 3.92 -10.99 15.49
N GLY A 205 4.54 -9.99 14.87
CA GLY A 205 5.98 -9.71 14.98
C GLY A 205 6.38 -8.79 16.15
N LEU A 206 5.41 -8.19 16.86
CA LEU A 206 5.65 -7.25 17.96
C LEU A 206 5.50 -7.97 19.33
N SER A 207 6.40 -8.89 19.64
CA SER A 207 6.47 -9.45 20.99
C SER A 207 6.99 -8.41 21.97
N ILE A 208 6.08 -7.73 22.69
CA ILE A 208 6.46 -6.81 23.78
C ILE A 208 7.24 -7.54 24.88
N MET A 209 6.94 -8.82 25.11
CA MET A 209 7.74 -9.64 26.00
C MET A 209 9.19 -9.77 25.51
N GLY A 210 9.42 -9.86 24.20
CA GLY A 210 10.76 -9.78 23.59
C GLY A 210 11.40 -8.40 23.79
N ILE A 211 10.67 -7.34 23.50
CA ILE A 211 11.13 -5.94 23.67
C ILE A 211 11.41 -5.62 25.13
N LEU A 212 10.55 -6.04 26.06
CA LEU A 212 10.77 -5.86 27.50
C LEU A 212 11.89 -6.74 28.04
N LYS A 213 12.02 -8.00 27.61
CA LYS A 213 13.16 -8.84 27.95
C LYS A 213 14.48 -8.22 27.51
N ASP A 214 14.51 -7.63 26.32
CA ASP A 214 15.68 -6.92 25.82
C ASP A 214 15.98 -5.64 26.61
N PHE A 215 14.94 -4.88 26.99
CA PHE A 215 15.09 -3.68 27.82
C PHE A 215 15.59 -4.02 29.23
N PHE A 216 14.95 -4.95 29.92
CA PHE A 216 15.38 -5.37 31.25
C PHE A 216 16.71 -6.14 31.21
N GLY A 217 16.96 -6.94 30.16
CA GLY A 217 18.24 -7.62 29.94
C GLY A 217 19.41 -6.65 29.75
N LYS A 218 19.18 -5.52 29.06
CA LYS A 218 20.17 -4.43 28.91
C LYS A 218 20.38 -3.66 30.24
N LEU A 219 19.34 -3.49 31.05
CA LEU A 219 19.44 -2.87 32.38
C LEU A 219 20.25 -3.74 33.36
N PHE A 220 20.17 -5.06 33.24
CA PHE A 220 20.84 -6.01 34.15
C PHE A 220 22.11 -6.64 33.58
N LYS A 221 22.78 -6.03 32.59
CA LYS A 221 24.06 -6.48 32.00
C LYS A 221 24.10 -7.97 31.63
N VAL A 222 23.12 -8.49 30.95
CA VAL A 222 23.26 -9.78 30.29
C VAL A 222 23.80 -9.52 28.87
N LYS A 223 25.10 -9.81 28.68
CA LYS A 223 25.79 -9.76 27.39
C LYS A 223 25.17 -10.78 26.43
N ASN A 224 24.93 -10.32 25.20
CA ASN A 224 24.70 -11.08 23.97
C ASN A 224 23.30 -11.68 23.74
N ARG A 225 22.49 -10.88 23.03
CA ARG A 225 21.86 -11.31 21.78
C ARG A 225 21.52 -10.05 20.98
N LYS A 226 22.09 -9.90 19.79
CA LYS A 226 21.62 -8.92 18.82
C LYS A 226 20.23 -9.39 18.35
N VAL A 227 19.18 -8.83 18.90
CA VAL A 227 17.88 -8.86 18.26
C VAL A 227 17.93 -7.74 17.21
N ASN A 228 18.35 -8.08 16.03
CA ASN A 228 18.19 -7.24 14.85
C ASN A 228 16.74 -7.42 14.37
N THR A 229 15.79 -6.71 14.95
CA THR A 229 14.62 -6.27 14.20
C THR A 229 15.05 -5.09 13.33
N SER A 230 15.95 -5.35 12.39
CA SER A 230 16.21 -4.40 11.33
C SER A 230 15.06 -4.53 10.35
N LEU A 231 14.08 -3.63 10.46
CA LEU A 231 13.27 -3.26 9.31
C LEU A 231 14.23 -3.01 8.15
N ILE A 232 13.85 -3.42 6.96
CA ILE A 232 14.64 -3.20 5.75
C ILE A 232 15.08 -1.74 5.73
N GLU A 233 16.40 -1.52 5.73
CA GLU A 233 16.98 -0.18 5.74
C GLU A 233 16.93 0.48 4.36
N GLU A 234 16.74 -0.34 3.30
CA GLU A 234 16.70 0.07 1.90
C GLU A 234 15.51 -0.57 1.17
N PHE A 235 15.04 0.08 0.12
CA PHE A 235 13.97 -0.43 -0.75
C PHE A 235 14.20 0.01 -2.20
N LYS A 236 13.62 -0.74 -3.14
CA LYS A 236 13.59 -0.38 -4.56
C LYS A 236 12.46 0.64 -4.82
N TYR A 237 12.75 1.63 -5.68
CA TYR A 237 11.76 2.64 -6.04
C TYR A 237 11.97 3.14 -7.47
N PRO A 238 10.93 3.15 -8.33
CA PRO A 238 11.06 3.68 -9.68
C PRO A 238 11.43 5.15 -9.68
N LYS A 239 12.34 5.56 -10.56
CA LYS A 239 12.88 6.94 -10.64
C LYS A 239 11.77 8.01 -10.60
N LEU A 240 10.68 7.80 -11.33
CA LEU A 240 9.58 8.74 -11.48
C LEU A 240 8.33 8.35 -10.69
N GLY A 241 8.47 7.51 -9.67
CA GLY A 241 7.38 6.98 -8.85
C GLY A 241 6.85 5.62 -9.32
N PRO A 242 6.06 4.92 -8.48
CA PRO A 242 5.56 3.56 -8.76
C PRO A 242 4.72 3.47 -10.04
N GLY A 243 4.01 4.53 -10.43
CA GLY A 243 3.25 4.59 -11.68
C GLY A 243 4.10 4.35 -12.92
N GLN A 244 5.38 4.76 -12.89
CA GLN A 244 6.31 4.54 -14.00
C GLN A 244 6.45 3.07 -14.39
N LEU A 245 6.46 2.14 -13.42
CA LEU A 245 6.52 0.71 -13.74
C LEU A 245 5.32 0.28 -14.57
N TRP A 246 4.15 0.79 -14.24
CA TRP A 246 2.91 0.41 -14.92
C TRP A 246 2.77 1.09 -16.27
N ASP A 247 3.27 2.30 -16.45
CA ASP A 247 3.37 2.97 -17.76
C ASP A 247 4.29 2.18 -18.70
N VAL A 248 5.46 1.73 -18.20
CA VAL A 248 6.39 0.88 -18.97
C VAL A 248 5.75 -0.46 -19.30
N THR A 249 5.06 -1.09 -18.34
CA THR A 249 4.38 -2.37 -18.59
C THR A 249 3.28 -2.23 -19.64
N ALA A 250 2.48 -1.17 -19.56
CA ALA A 250 1.43 -0.91 -20.55
C ALA A 250 2.02 -0.75 -21.96
N ALA A 251 3.11 0.00 -22.10
CA ALA A 251 3.81 0.15 -23.38
C ALA A 251 4.36 -1.18 -23.92
N GLU A 252 4.91 -2.05 -23.05
CA GLU A 252 5.37 -3.39 -23.48
C GLU A 252 4.17 -4.29 -23.85
N VAL A 253 3.02 -4.19 -23.17
CA VAL A 253 1.78 -4.90 -23.54
C VAL A 253 1.32 -4.50 -24.94
N GLU A 254 1.27 -3.19 -25.24
CA GLU A 254 0.89 -2.69 -26.56
C GLU A 254 1.90 -3.12 -27.65
N LYS A 255 3.19 -3.05 -27.36
CA LYS A 255 4.26 -3.50 -28.26
C LYS A 255 4.19 -5.00 -28.59
N LEU A 256 3.74 -5.82 -27.65
CA LEU A 256 3.49 -7.26 -27.83
C LEU A 256 2.17 -7.56 -28.57
N GLY A 257 1.41 -6.54 -28.97
CA GLY A 257 0.16 -6.66 -29.72
C GLY A 257 -1.10 -6.73 -28.85
N GLY A 258 -0.99 -6.48 -27.55
CA GLY A 258 -2.16 -6.28 -26.68
C GLY A 258 -2.87 -4.96 -26.96
N THR A 259 -4.16 -4.90 -26.70
CA THR A 259 -4.96 -3.68 -26.82
C THR A 259 -5.32 -3.16 -25.44
N ILE A 260 -5.08 -1.87 -25.15
CA ILE A 260 -5.51 -1.23 -23.92
C ILE A 260 -6.51 -0.13 -24.23
N ILE A 261 -7.71 -0.22 -23.66
CA ILE A 261 -8.79 0.74 -23.85
C ILE A 261 -8.94 1.54 -22.54
N LYS A 262 -8.48 2.80 -22.56
CA LYS A 262 -8.63 3.75 -21.44
C LYS A 262 -9.98 4.47 -21.51
N ASN A 263 -10.38 5.06 -20.38
CA ASN A 263 -11.69 5.70 -20.19
C ASN A 263 -12.84 4.73 -20.54
N ALA A 264 -12.65 3.46 -20.24
CA ALA A 264 -13.55 2.36 -20.56
C ALA A 264 -13.94 1.62 -19.28
N LYS A 265 -15.02 2.07 -18.67
CA LYS A 265 -15.54 1.50 -17.42
C LYS A 265 -16.37 0.26 -17.71
N VAL A 266 -15.92 -0.91 -17.29
CA VAL A 266 -16.74 -2.13 -17.37
C VAL A 266 -17.89 -2.03 -16.36
N THR A 267 -19.12 -2.21 -16.85
CA THR A 267 -20.36 -2.03 -16.09
C THR A 267 -21.17 -3.30 -15.95
N LYS A 268 -21.09 -4.23 -16.95
CA LYS A 268 -21.88 -5.48 -16.92
C LYS A 268 -21.03 -6.66 -17.41
N LEU A 269 -21.31 -7.84 -16.86
CA LEU A 269 -20.78 -9.13 -17.34
C LEU A 269 -21.94 -10.07 -17.63
N HIS A 270 -21.88 -10.73 -18.77
CA HIS A 270 -22.96 -11.56 -19.28
C HIS A 270 -22.58 -13.04 -19.22
N LYS A 271 -23.37 -13.82 -18.46
CA LYS A 271 -23.25 -15.28 -18.36
C LYS A 271 -24.32 -15.95 -19.21
N ASN A 272 -23.99 -17.12 -19.76
CA ASN A 272 -24.95 -18.04 -20.35
C ASN A 272 -25.60 -18.95 -19.28
N ALA A 273 -26.48 -19.82 -19.72
CA ALA A 273 -27.18 -20.77 -18.84
C ALA A 273 -26.26 -21.78 -18.12
N ASP A 274 -25.06 -22.03 -18.68
CA ASP A 274 -24.06 -22.93 -18.12
C ASP A 274 -23.13 -22.23 -17.11
N ASN A 275 -23.46 -21.02 -16.67
CA ASN A 275 -22.68 -20.18 -15.75
C ASN A 275 -21.27 -19.84 -16.29
N VAL A 276 -21.13 -19.67 -17.61
CA VAL A 276 -19.89 -19.28 -18.29
C VAL A 276 -20.07 -17.84 -18.83
N LEU A 277 -19.09 -16.98 -18.61
CA LEU A 277 -19.09 -15.61 -19.15
C LEU A 277 -18.88 -15.65 -20.68
N THR A 278 -19.68 -14.87 -21.40
CA THR A 278 -19.63 -14.80 -22.86
C THR A 278 -19.17 -13.43 -23.36
N SER A 279 -19.48 -12.37 -22.60
CA SER A 279 -19.15 -10.99 -22.97
C SER A 279 -19.13 -10.08 -21.74
N LEU A 280 -18.56 -8.90 -21.92
CA LEU A 280 -18.71 -7.78 -21.00
C LEU A 280 -19.23 -6.54 -21.71
N THR A 281 -19.91 -5.65 -20.97
CA THR A 281 -20.30 -4.31 -21.45
C THR A 281 -19.46 -3.27 -20.72
N TYR A 282 -18.94 -2.33 -21.47
CA TYR A 282 -18.21 -1.17 -20.94
C TYR A 282 -18.78 0.14 -21.46
N GLU A 283 -18.67 1.18 -20.67
CA GLU A 283 -19.04 2.54 -21.02
C GLU A 283 -17.78 3.32 -21.40
N LYS A 284 -17.83 4.00 -22.53
CA LYS A 284 -16.80 4.93 -23.00
C LYS A 284 -17.45 6.10 -23.71
N ASP A 285 -17.03 7.33 -23.37
CA ASP A 285 -17.55 8.57 -23.96
C ASP A 285 -19.09 8.67 -23.90
N GLY A 286 -19.71 8.16 -22.82
CA GLY A 286 -21.15 8.14 -22.60
C GLY A 286 -21.91 7.11 -23.45
N GLN A 287 -21.22 6.19 -24.10
CA GLN A 287 -21.81 5.10 -24.90
C GLN A 287 -21.46 3.73 -24.35
N GLU A 288 -22.42 2.81 -24.40
CA GLU A 288 -22.20 1.41 -24.02
C GLU A 288 -21.73 0.58 -25.23
N PHE A 289 -20.70 -0.24 -25.00
CA PHE A 289 -20.16 -1.19 -25.97
C PHE A 289 -20.11 -2.57 -25.33
N THR A 290 -20.34 -3.61 -26.13
CA THR A 290 -20.24 -5.00 -25.66
C THR A 290 -19.13 -5.72 -26.42
N MET A 291 -18.29 -6.48 -25.72
CA MET A 291 -17.22 -7.27 -26.31
C MET A 291 -17.31 -8.73 -25.82
N GLU A 292 -17.27 -9.66 -26.77
CA GLU A 292 -17.20 -11.09 -26.49
C GLU A 292 -15.79 -11.54 -26.13
N GLY A 293 -15.67 -12.56 -25.27
CA GLY A 293 -14.39 -13.11 -24.86
C GLY A 293 -14.50 -14.54 -24.30
N ASP A 294 -13.35 -15.22 -24.28
CA ASP A 294 -13.24 -16.59 -23.78
C ASP A 294 -12.75 -16.63 -22.33
N TYR A 295 -11.90 -15.70 -21.93
CA TYR A 295 -11.35 -15.58 -20.57
C TYR A 295 -11.59 -14.18 -20.01
N PHE A 296 -11.95 -14.10 -18.73
CA PHE A 296 -12.24 -12.84 -18.04
C PHE A 296 -11.37 -12.77 -16.78
N ILE A 297 -10.42 -11.83 -16.78
CA ILE A 297 -9.54 -11.58 -15.63
C ILE A 297 -9.95 -10.24 -15.03
N SER A 298 -10.42 -10.25 -13.78
CA SER A 298 -10.94 -9.04 -13.14
C SER A 298 -10.12 -8.63 -11.94
N SER A 299 -9.59 -7.41 -11.97
CA SER A 299 -9.02 -6.71 -10.81
C SER A 299 -9.94 -5.63 -10.26
N MET A 300 -11.13 -5.43 -10.85
CA MET A 300 -12.12 -4.49 -10.35
C MET A 300 -12.67 -4.94 -8.98
N PRO A 301 -13.19 -4.01 -8.16
CA PRO A 301 -13.77 -4.37 -6.86
C PRO A 301 -14.81 -5.48 -7.01
N VAL A 302 -14.65 -6.56 -6.25
CA VAL A 302 -15.54 -7.73 -6.34
C VAL A 302 -17.01 -7.39 -6.11
N LYS A 303 -17.29 -6.37 -5.31
CA LYS A 303 -18.62 -5.80 -5.10
C LYS A 303 -19.24 -5.29 -6.41
N ASP A 304 -18.46 -4.57 -7.21
CA ASP A 304 -18.92 -4.00 -8.49
C ASP A 304 -18.98 -5.08 -9.57
N LEU A 305 -18.02 -6.01 -9.57
CA LEU A 305 -18.02 -7.18 -10.45
C LEU A 305 -19.31 -7.98 -10.33
N VAL A 306 -19.66 -8.35 -9.10
CA VAL A 306 -20.88 -9.14 -8.80
C VAL A 306 -22.15 -8.32 -9.06
N GLY A 307 -22.12 -7.03 -8.73
CA GLY A 307 -23.23 -6.10 -8.99
C GLY A 307 -23.52 -5.89 -10.48
N GLY A 308 -22.53 -6.07 -11.34
CA GLY A 308 -22.66 -5.98 -12.79
C GLY A 308 -22.99 -7.29 -13.50
N MET A 309 -23.01 -8.44 -12.81
CA MET A 309 -23.32 -9.72 -13.42
C MET A 309 -24.83 -9.95 -13.51
N ASN A 310 -25.27 -10.61 -14.60
CA ASN A 310 -26.63 -11.13 -14.68
C ASN A 310 -26.77 -12.43 -13.85
N ASP A 311 -27.99 -12.73 -13.44
CA ASP A 311 -28.39 -14.01 -12.80
C ASP A 311 -27.49 -14.43 -11.62
N VAL A 312 -27.19 -13.48 -10.73
CA VAL A 312 -26.47 -13.75 -9.49
C VAL A 312 -27.46 -14.21 -8.42
N PRO A 313 -27.21 -15.36 -7.74
CA PRO A 313 -28.04 -15.79 -6.63
C PRO A 313 -28.10 -14.74 -5.50
N ALA A 314 -29.20 -14.71 -4.77
CA ALA A 314 -29.45 -13.69 -3.74
C ALA A 314 -28.36 -13.63 -2.65
N GLU A 315 -27.82 -14.78 -2.24
CA GLU A 315 -26.81 -14.86 -1.19
C GLU A 315 -25.46 -14.28 -1.63
N PRO A 316 -24.80 -14.68 -2.72
CA PRO A 316 -23.58 -14.04 -3.21
C PRO A 316 -23.77 -12.54 -3.50
N ALA A 317 -24.91 -12.14 -4.06
CA ALA A 317 -25.23 -10.75 -4.31
C ALA A 317 -25.27 -9.91 -3.02
N ARG A 318 -25.91 -10.44 -1.95
CA ARG A 318 -25.97 -9.81 -0.62
C ARG A 318 -24.58 -9.70 -0.01
N ILE A 319 -23.79 -10.78 -0.04
CA ILE A 319 -22.43 -10.79 0.53
C ILE A 319 -21.57 -9.72 -0.18
N ALA A 320 -21.52 -9.77 -1.51
CA ALA A 320 -20.71 -8.82 -2.28
C ALA A 320 -21.14 -7.36 -2.05
N LYS A 321 -22.46 -7.09 -2.02
CA LYS A 321 -23.00 -5.75 -1.74
C LYS A 321 -22.60 -5.23 -0.36
N GLY A 322 -22.50 -6.11 0.64
CA GLY A 322 -22.16 -5.76 2.01
C GLY A 322 -20.65 -5.56 2.27
N LEU A 323 -19.77 -5.93 1.34
CA LEU A 323 -18.33 -5.76 1.52
C LEU A 323 -17.94 -4.28 1.61
N PRO A 324 -17.30 -3.85 2.71
CA PRO A 324 -16.95 -2.46 2.91
C PRO A 324 -15.57 -2.13 2.33
N TYR A 325 -15.42 -0.87 1.98
CA TYR A 325 -14.15 -0.28 1.57
C TYR A 325 -13.90 1.01 2.34
N ARG A 326 -12.66 1.41 2.45
CA ARG A 326 -12.25 2.72 2.89
C ARG A 326 -11.68 3.48 1.72
N ASP A 327 -12.10 4.70 1.52
CA ASP A 327 -11.60 5.60 0.50
C ASP A 327 -10.44 6.44 1.04
N TYR A 328 -9.77 7.13 0.15
CA TYR A 328 -8.55 7.84 0.46
C TYR A 328 -8.48 9.15 -0.31
N MET A 329 -8.06 10.20 0.36
CA MET A 329 -7.75 11.49 -0.27
C MET A 329 -6.31 11.87 0.05
N THR A 330 -5.61 12.44 -0.92
CA THR A 330 -4.29 13.02 -0.70
C THR A 330 -4.25 14.44 -1.21
N LEU A 331 -3.66 15.33 -0.41
CA LEU A 331 -3.40 16.72 -0.78
C LEU A 331 -1.89 16.91 -0.92
N GLY A 332 -1.42 17.12 -2.15
CA GLY A 332 -0.08 17.60 -2.40
C GLY A 332 0.03 19.07 -2.00
N VAL A 333 1.04 19.42 -1.23
CA VAL A 333 1.33 20.79 -0.81
C VAL A 333 2.78 21.13 -1.11
N LEU A 334 3.02 22.14 -1.94
CA LEU A 334 4.34 22.64 -2.27
C LEU A 334 4.71 23.80 -1.34
N VAL A 335 5.85 23.68 -0.67
CA VAL A 335 6.36 24.70 0.24
C VAL A 335 7.86 24.94 0.00
N PRO A 336 8.42 26.12 0.32
CA PRO A 336 9.86 26.35 0.17
C PRO A 336 10.68 25.57 1.20
N LYS A 337 10.12 25.25 2.36
CA LYS A 337 10.77 24.49 3.43
C LYS A 337 9.75 23.94 4.43
N ILE A 338 10.17 22.96 5.21
CA ILE A 338 9.45 22.48 6.40
C ILE A 338 10.25 22.76 7.66
N ASN A 339 9.56 22.96 8.79
CA ASN A 339 10.20 23.31 10.06
C ASN A 339 10.75 22.10 10.83
N LEU A 340 10.48 20.88 10.36
CA LEU A 340 10.98 19.65 10.98
C LEU A 340 12.51 19.56 10.81
N VAL A 341 13.21 19.48 11.93
CA VAL A 341 14.68 19.43 11.95
C VAL A 341 15.17 17.99 11.86
N ASN A 342 16.05 17.70 10.90
CA ASN A 342 16.74 16.44 10.80
C ASN A 342 17.76 16.27 11.94
N LYS A 343 17.46 15.34 12.85
CA LYS A 343 18.33 14.96 13.99
C LYS A 343 18.99 13.59 13.78
N THR A 344 18.87 13.04 12.58
CA THR A 344 19.44 11.73 12.21
C THR A 344 20.81 11.89 11.58
N ASN A 345 21.52 10.79 11.37
CA ASN A 345 22.79 10.77 10.64
C ASN A 345 22.60 10.69 9.11
N ILE A 346 21.35 10.56 8.63
CA ILE A 346 21.03 10.47 7.20
C ILE A 346 21.01 11.88 6.63
N LYS A 347 21.90 12.15 5.69
CA LYS A 347 21.96 13.43 4.98
C LYS A 347 20.82 13.54 3.97
N THR A 348 20.21 14.70 3.87
CA THR A 348 19.14 15.04 2.91
C THR A 348 19.39 16.41 2.30
N ILE A 349 18.87 16.65 1.10
CA ILE A 349 18.90 18.00 0.49
C ILE A 349 18.18 18.97 1.45
N ASN A 350 18.77 20.14 1.65
CA ASN A 350 18.28 21.17 2.59
C ASN A 350 18.11 20.71 4.04
N ASN A 351 18.74 19.60 4.41
CA ASN A 351 18.67 19.02 5.76
C ASN A 351 17.23 18.79 6.26
N ILE A 352 16.29 18.48 5.37
CA ILE A 352 14.94 18.07 5.74
C ILE A 352 14.97 16.72 6.48
N VAL A 353 13.94 16.41 7.28
CA VAL A 353 13.83 15.07 7.90
C VAL A 353 13.84 13.98 6.83
N PRO A 354 14.56 12.86 7.05
CA PRO A 354 14.78 11.85 6.01
C PRO A 354 13.61 10.89 5.82
N ASP A 355 12.49 11.14 6.50
CA ASP A 355 11.33 10.26 6.45
C ASP A 355 10.69 10.27 5.07
N CYS A 356 10.46 9.09 4.51
CA CYS A 356 9.66 8.93 3.30
C CYS A 356 8.19 9.20 3.62
N TRP A 357 7.69 8.66 4.75
CA TRP A 357 6.38 9.00 5.30
C TRP A 357 6.39 9.00 6.82
N VAL A 358 5.47 9.77 7.39
CA VAL A 358 5.30 9.94 8.82
C VAL A 358 3.84 9.62 9.19
N TYR A 359 3.66 8.76 10.19
CA TYR A 359 2.36 8.49 10.79
C TYR A 359 2.00 9.60 11.78
N VAL A 360 0.81 10.18 11.68
CA VAL A 360 0.34 11.24 12.59
C VAL A 360 -0.61 10.65 13.63
N GLN A 361 -0.26 10.81 14.90
CA GLN A 361 -1.04 10.29 16.03
C GLN A 361 -1.67 11.40 16.89
N ASP A 362 -1.70 12.63 16.37
CA ASP A 362 -2.28 13.76 17.08
C ASP A 362 -3.81 13.80 16.90
N ARG A 363 -4.55 13.84 18.02
CA ARG A 363 -6.02 13.87 18.01
C ARG A 363 -6.62 15.21 17.56
N ASN A 364 -5.81 16.26 17.43
CA ASN A 364 -6.26 17.59 17.03
C ASN A 364 -6.31 17.79 15.51
N VAL A 365 -5.93 16.77 14.75
CA VAL A 365 -5.90 16.77 13.28
C VAL A 365 -6.54 15.51 12.72
N LYS A 366 -7.12 15.61 11.55
CA LYS A 366 -7.67 14.47 10.79
C LYS A 366 -6.62 13.81 9.91
N LEU A 367 -5.50 14.49 9.66
CA LEU A 367 -4.38 13.97 8.91
C LEU A 367 -3.89 12.64 9.52
N GLY A 368 -3.93 11.57 8.73
CA GLY A 368 -3.50 10.25 9.18
C GLY A 368 -2.00 10.02 8.97
N ARG A 369 -1.48 10.46 7.82
CA ARG A 369 -0.06 10.34 7.44
C ARG A 369 0.33 11.49 6.54
N PHE A 370 1.62 11.74 6.43
CA PHE A 370 2.14 12.56 5.34
C PHE A 370 3.40 11.95 4.73
N GLN A 371 3.60 12.19 3.46
CA GLN A 371 4.78 11.78 2.70
C GLN A 371 5.64 13.00 2.36
N ILE A 372 6.96 12.79 2.29
CA ILE A 372 7.91 13.79 1.80
C ILE A 372 8.52 13.22 0.53
N TYR A 373 7.98 13.59 -0.62
CA TYR A 373 8.35 13.00 -1.91
C TYR A 373 9.81 13.24 -2.29
N ASN A 374 10.43 14.32 -1.78
CA ASN A 374 11.87 14.59 -1.94
C ASN A 374 12.76 13.42 -1.48
N ASN A 375 12.30 12.62 -0.49
CA ASN A 375 13.06 11.51 0.07
C ASN A 375 12.82 10.17 -0.68
N TRP A 376 11.73 10.08 -1.44
CA TRP A 376 11.44 8.89 -2.25
C TRP A 376 12.33 8.86 -3.49
N SER A 377 12.37 9.96 -4.24
CA SER A 377 13.26 10.12 -5.37
C SER A 377 13.52 11.61 -5.63
N PRO A 378 14.77 12.02 -5.93
CA PRO A 378 15.07 13.40 -6.28
C PRO A 378 14.37 13.86 -7.57
N TYR A 379 13.95 12.93 -8.43
CA TYR A 379 13.29 13.20 -9.71
C TYR A 379 11.76 13.34 -9.59
N MET A 380 11.22 13.18 -8.39
CA MET A 380 9.82 13.47 -8.10
C MET A 380 9.53 14.96 -8.02
N ILE A 381 10.53 15.80 -7.81
CA ILE A 381 10.41 17.22 -7.49
C ILE A 381 11.01 18.07 -8.61
N LYS A 382 10.24 19.03 -9.10
CA LYS A 382 10.68 19.94 -10.17
C LYS A 382 11.84 20.83 -9.74
N ASP A 383 11.80 21.36 -8.51
CA ASP A 383 12.84 22.22 -7.92
C ASP A 383 13.25 21.63 -6.57
N LEU A 384 14.09 20.61 -6.62
CA LEU A 384 14.52 19.83 -5.46
C LEU A 384 15.29 20.66 -4.43
N GLU A 385 16.04 21.66 -4.89
CA GLU A 385 16.93 22.45 -4.03
C GLU A 385 16.21 23.56 -3.26
N HIS A 386 15.05 24.02 -3.76
CA HIS A 386 14.36 25.16 -3.17
C HIS A 386 12.94 24.85 -2.70
N THR A 387 12.44 23.62 -2.93
CA THR A 387 11.08 23.28 -2.55
C THR A 387 10.98 21.90 -1.91
N VAL A 388 9.93 21.74 -1.09
CA VAL A 388 9.51 20.46 -0.52
C VAL A 388 8.09 20.18 -0.98
N TRP A 389 7.88 18.99 -1.57
CA TRP A 389 6.58 18.49 -2.01
C TRP A 389 6.07 17.44 -1.03
N ILE A 390 4.96 17.73 -0.36
CA ILE A 390 4.42 16.90 0.73
C ILE A 390 3.05 16.39 0.33
N GLY A 391 2.80 15.10 0.51
CA GLY A 391 1.47 14.51 0.35
C GLY A 391 0.81 14.30 1.70
N LEU A 392 -0.29 14.98 1.96
CA LEU A 392 -1.11 14.83 3.17
C LEU A 392 -2.19 13.79 2.93
N GLU A 393 -2.24 12.74 3.74
CA GLU A 393 -3.10 11.57 3.54
C GLU A 393 -4.26 11.52 4.52
N TYR A 394 -5.48 11.42 3.97
CA TYR A 394 -6.74 11.39 4.71
C TYR A 394 -7.54 10.15 4.36
N PHE A 395 -8.01 9.45 5.38
CA PHE A 395 -8.88 8.29 5.24
C PHE A 395 -10.34 8.73 5.37
N VAL A 396 -11.11 8.52 4.33
CA VAL A 396 -12.46 9.05 4.17
C VAL A 396 -13.39 8.00 3.61
N ASN A 397 -14.68 8.30 3.51
CA ASN A 397 -15.64 7.52 2.75
C ASN A 397 -16.22 8.37 1.62
N GLU A 398 -16.52 7.76 0.48
CA GLU A 398 -17.26 8.40 -0.59
C GLU A 398 -18.59 8.97 -0.04
N GLY A 399 -18.83 10.26 -0.27
CA GLY A 399 -20.03 10.95 0.18
C GLY A 399 -19.94 11.59 1.58
N ASP A 400 -18.85 11.43 2.33
CA ASP A 400 -18.66 12.15 3.59
C ASP A 400 -18.31 13.65 3.35
N GLU A 401 -18.22 14.41 4.44
CA GLU A 401 -17.95 15.85 4.38
C GLU A 401 -16.64 16.16 3.65
N TYR A 402 -15.55 15.48 3.99
CA TYR A 402 -14.23 15.70 3.37
C TYR A 402 -14.22 15.31 1.90
N TRP A 403 -14.88 14.17 1.56
CA TRP A 403 -14.97 13.71 0.19
C TRP A 403 -15.67 14.69 -0.74
N ASN A 404 -16.69 15.39 -0.24
CA ASN A 404 -17.49 16.32 -1.03
C ASN A 404 -16.87 17.72 -1.16
N MET A 405 -15.78 18.02 -0.44
CA MET A 405 -15.09 19.30 -0.51
C MET A 405 -14.46 19.53 -1.89
N THR A 406 -14.39 20.79 -2.28
CA THR A 406 -13.54 21.25 -3.38
C THR A 406 -12.07 21.21 -2.96
N GLU A 407 -11.16 21.26 -3.93
CA GLU A 407 -9.72 21.32 -3.66
C GLU A 407 -9.36 22.51 -2.76
N GLU A 408 -9.94 23.68 -3.01
CA GLU A 408 -9.68 24.89 -2.21
C GLU A 408 -10.14 24.75 -0.74
N GLU A 409 -11.33 24.20 -0.52
CA GLU A 409 -11.86 23.97 0.84
C GLU A 409 -11.00 22.96 1.60
N PHE A 410 -10.66 21.85 0.94
CA PHE A 410 -9.84 20.80 1.53
C PHE A 410 -8.40 21.26 1.79
N ALA A 411 -7.83 22.07 0.89
CA ALA A 411 -6.50 22.66 1.07
C ALA A 411 -6.43 23.56 2.31
N LYS A 412 -7.46 24.36 2.60
CA LYS A 412 -7.52 25.17 3.82
C LYS A 412 -7.41 24.32 5.09
N ILE A 413 -8.06 23.15 5.10
CA ILE A 413 -7.99 22.21 6.22
C ILE A 413 -6.56 21.62 6.32
N GLY A 414 -6.06 21.05 5.23
CA GLY A 414 -4.75 20.40 5.22
C GLY A 414 -3.62 21.35 5.61
N VAL A 415 -3.60 22.55 5.06
CA VAL A 415 -2.62 23.60 5.40
C VAL A 415 -2.76 24.06 6.86
N SER A 416 -3.98 24.21 7.37
CA SER A 416 -4.22 24.52 8.80
C SER A 416 -3.65 23.42 9.71
N GLU A 417 -3.80 22.15 9.33
CA GLU A 417 -3.25 21.03 10.08
C GLU A 417 -1.73 20.97 10.02
N MET A 418 -1.12 21.34 8.88
CA MET A 418 0.34 21.51 8.80
C MET A 418 0.87 22.55 9.79
N VAL A 419 0.16 23.68 9.93
CA VAL A 419 0.52 24.71 10.93
C VAL A 419 0.35 24.16 12.35
N LYS A 420 -0.76 23.49 12.67
CA LYS A 420 -1.00 22.89 14.00
C LYS A 420 0.07 21.86 14.38
N LEU A 421 0.57 21.09 13.42
CA LEU A 421 1.63 20.12 13.61
C LEU A 421 3.05 20.73 13.60
N GLY A 422 3.16 22.02 13.36
CA GLY A 422 4.45 22.72 13.28
C GLY A 422 5.29 22.36 12.06
N LEU A 423 4.65 21.87 10.98
CA LEU A 423 5.33 21.59 9.72
C LEU A 423 5.70 22.86 8.97
N ILE A 424 4.86 23.88 9.08
CA ILE A 424 5.04 25.23 8.51
C ILE A 424 4.61 26.30 9.51
N ASP A 425 5.08 27.53 9.35
CA ASP A 425 4.77 28.63 10.28
C ASP A 425 3.41 29.30 9.97
N SER A 426 3.05 29.43 8.69
CA SER A 426 1.86 30.14 8.21
C SER A 426 1.35 29.52 6.90
N PRO A 427 0.05 29.62 6.62
CA PRO A 427 -0.50 29.28 5.31
C PRO A 427 0.12 30.06 4.15
N ASP A 428 0.63 31.26 4.39
CA ASP A 428 1.18 32.16 3.36
C ASP A 428 2.46 31.62 2.70
N VAL A 429 3.11 30.59 3.29
CA VAL A 429 4.30 29.95 2.71
C VAL A 429 3.96 28.90 1.65
N VAL A 430 2.71 28.53 1.50
CA VAL A 430 2.26 27.53 0.53
C VAL A 430 2.35 28.10 -0.89
N LEU A 431 3.08 27.42 -1.75
CA LEU A 431 3.31 27.83 -3.15
C LEU A 431 2.27 27.28 -4.11
N ASP A 432 1.84 26.04 -3.89
CA ASP A 432 0.85 25.37 -4.74
C ASP A 432 0.23 24.18 -4.01
N VAL A 433 -0.94 23.73 -4.46
CA VAL A 433 -1.65 22.56 -3.93
C VAL A 433 -2.24 21.71 -5.06
N HIS A 434 -2.44 20.42 -4.80
CA HIS A 434 -3.16 19.53 -5.70
C HIS A 434 -3.82 18.39 -4.93
N MET A 435 -5.09 18.11 -5.22
CA MET A 435 -5.87 17.08 -4.53
C MET A 435 -6.19 15.89 -5.44
N GLU A 436 -6.01 14.70 -4.91
CA GLU A 436 -6.45 13.46 -5.55
C GLU A 436 -7.39 12.66 -4.64
N LYS A 437 -8.39 12.03 -5.23
CA LYS A 437 -9.36 11.16 -4.57
C LYS A 437 -9.26 9.75 -5.12
N VAL A 438 -9.15 8.76 -4.24
CA VAL A 438 -9.04 7.35 -4.62
C VAL A 438 -10.17 6.56 -3.95
N LYS A 439 -11.08 6.06 -4.77
CA LYS A 439 -12.18 5.20 -4.31
C LYS A 439 -11.68 3.80 -4.01
N LYS A 440 -12.28 3.17 -2.98
CA LYS A 440 -12.07 1.75 -2.65
C LYS A 440 -10.59 1.39 -2.48
N ALA A 441 -9.82 2.30 -1.86
CA ALA A 441 -8.38 2.14 -1.67
C ALA A 441 -8.03 0.99 -0.72
N TYR A 442 -8.88 0.76 0.31
CA TYR A 442 -8.63 -0.24 1.34
C TYR A 442 -9.84 -1.17 1.48
N PRO A 443 -9.76 -2.43 1.00
CA PRO A 443 -10.72 -3.47 1.37
C PRO A 443 -10.72 -3.65 2.88
N ALA A 444 -11.88 -3.54 3.51
CA ALA A 444 -12.04 -3.70 4.95
C ALA A 444 -12.71 -5.04 5.28
N TYR A 445 -12.31 -5.65 6.40
CA TYR A 445 -12.70 -7.01 6.78
C TYR A 445 -13.79 -6.96 7.85
N PHE A 446 -14.90 -6.30 7.50
CA PHE A 446 -16.05 -6.11 8.38
C PHE A 446 -17.34 -6.57 7.69
N ASP A 447 -18.44 -6.50 8.40
CA ASP A 447 -19.80 -6.72 7.92
C ASP A 447 -19.94 -8.11 7.28
N THR A 448 -20.14 -8.21 5.98
CA THR A 448 -20.30 -9.50 5.28
C THR A 448 -18.99 -10.22 4.96
N TYR A 449 -17.83 -9.68 5.36
CA TYR A 449 -16.53 -10.30 5.08
C TYR A 449 -16.38 -11.69 5.71
N ASP A 450 -16.99 -11.95 6.86
CA ASP A 450 -16.98 -13.27 7.50
C ASP A 450 -17.64 -14.38 6.66
N GLU A 451 -18.43 -13.98 5.66
CA GLU A 451 -19.07 -14.89 4.71
C GLU A 451 -18.34 -14.96 3.35
N MET A 452 -17.13 -14.40 3.27
CA MET A 452 -16.35 -14.26 2.01
C MET A 452 -16.09 -15.62 1.34
N ASP A 453 -15.93 -16.70 2.11
CA ASP A 453 -15.70 -18.05 1.56
C ASP A 453 -16.85 -18.52 0.66
N ARG A 454 -18.10 -18.17 0.98
CA ARG A 454 -19.27 -18.48 0.14
C ARG A 454 -19.27 -17.69 -1.17
N LEU A 455 -18.80 -16.45 -1.11
CA LEU A 455 -18.65 -15.63 -2.31
C LEU A 455 -17.52 -16.17 -3.20
N ILE A 456 -16.40 -16.58 -2.61
CA ILE A 456 -15.27 -17.23 -3.31
C ILE A 456 -15.73 -18.51 -4.00
N GLU A 457 -16.52 -19.35 -3.32
CA GLU A 457 -17.08 -20.59 -3.89
C GLU A 457 -17.95 -20.28 -5.14
N TYR A 458 -18.85 -19.29 -5.04
CA TYR A 458 -19.67 -18.85 -6.17
C TYR A 458 -18.81 -18.34 -7.35
N LEU A 459 -17.86 -17.43 -7.10
CA LEU A 459 -17.01 -16.86 -8.15
C LEU A 459 -16.08 -17.91 -8.78
N SER A 460 -15.60 -18.86 -7.98
CA SER A 460 -14.78 -19.98 -8.45
C SER A 460 -15.56 -20.95 -9.35
N GLY A 461 -16.87 -21.06 -9.14
CA GLY A 461 -17.79 -21.85 -9.98
C GLY A 461 -18.04 -21.25 -11.37
N ILE A 462 -17.66 -20.00 -11.65
CA ILE A 462 -17.71 -19.40 -12.99
C ILE A 462 -16.43 -19.79 -13.73
N GLU A 463 -16.51 -20.74 -14.65
CA GLU A 463 -15.35 -21.47 -15.20
C GLU A 463 -14.24 -20.55 -15.73
N ASN A 464 -14.60 -19.53 -16.50
CA ASN A 464 -13.67 -18.65 -17.22
C ASN A 464 -13.46 -17.28 -16.58
N LEU A 465 -13.86 -17.09 -15.30
CA LEU A 465 -13.60 -15.88 -14.52
C LEU A 465 -12.43 -16.08 -13.56
N TYR A 466 -11.51 -15.13 -13.53
CA TYR A 466 -10.35 -15.09 -12.66
C TYR A 466 -10.31 -13.77 -11.91
N CYS A 467 -10.55 -13.80 -10.59
CA CYS A 467 -10.48 -12.63 -9.72
C CYS A 467 -9.05 -12.46 -9.19
N VAL A 468 -8.40 -11.34 -9.52
CA VAL A 468 -7.00 -11.09 -9.22
C VAL A 468 -6.79 -9.74 -8.54
N GLY A 469 -5.67 -9.60 -7.83
CA GLY A 469 -5.29 -8.33 -7.21
C GLY A 469 -6.09 -7.97 -5.96
N ARG A 470 -5.79 -6.80 -5.43
CA ARG A 470 -6.30 -6.30 -4.14
C ARG A 470 -7.82 -6.20 -4.10
N ASN A 471 -8.41 -5.51 -5.06
CA ASN A 471 -9.85 -5.27 -5.08
C ASN A 471 -10.65 -6.41 -5.69
N GLY A 472 -10.07 -7.13 -6.68
CA GLY A 472 -10.71 -8.31 -7.27
C GLY A 472 -10.86 -9.48 -6.29
N GLN A 473 -10.03 -9.53 -5.26
CA GLN A 473 -10.12 -10.51 -4.17
C GLN A 473 -10.67 -9.94 -2.86
N HIS A 474 -10.98 -8.65 -2.77
CA HIS A 474 -11.30 -7.96 -1.52
C HIS A 474 -10.28 -8.28 -0.42
N ARG A 475 -9.00 -8.20 -0.75
CA ARG A 475 -7.89 -8.56 0.15
C ARG A 475 -6.84 -7.47 0.18
N TYR A 476 -6.26 -7.20 1.35
CA TYR A 476 -5.22 -6.18 1.53
C TYR A 476 -3.88 -6.65 0.96
N ASN A 477 -3.82 -6.82 -0.37
CA ASN A 477 -2.63 -7.23 -1.10
C ASN A 477 -1.67 -6.04 -1.31
N ASN A 478 -0.37 -6.30 -1.19
CA ASN A 478 0.67 -5.43 -1.72
C ASN A 478 0.81 -5.63 -3.25
N ILE A 479 1.72 -4.89 -3.88
CA ILE A 479 1.96 -4.97 -5.34
C ILE A 479 2.35 -6.40 -5.74
N ASP A 480 3.32 -6.99 -5.05
CA ASP A 480 3.80 -8.35 -5.31
C ASP A 480 2.70 -9.41 -5.19
N HIS A 481 1.91 -9.37 -4.12
CA HIS A 481 0.76 -10.29 -3.98
C HIS A 481 -0.24 -10.12 -5.12
N SER A 482 -0.51 -8.87 -5.55
CA SER A 482 -1.40 -8.60 -6.68
C SER A 482 -0.86 -9.18 -7.98
N MET A 483 0.46 -9.11 -8.21
CA MET A 483 1.13 -9.72 -9.36
C MET A 483 1.07 -11.25 -9.30
N VAL A 484 1.33 -11.85 -8.14
CA VAL A 484 1.30 -13.32 -7.96
C VAL A 484 -0.09 -13.88 -8.23
N THR A 485 -1.16 -13.20 -7.82
CA THR A 485 -2.52 -13.65 -8.19
C THR A 485 -2.70 -13.74 -9.71
N SER A 486 -2.06 -12.86 -10.46
CA SER A 486 -2.11 -12.83 -11.93
C SER A 486 -1.21 -13.90 -12.55
N PHE A 487 -0.02 -14.16 -11.99
CA PHE A 487 0.82 -15.29 -12.40
C PHE A 487 0.05 -16.61 -12.28
N GLU A 488 -0.61 -16.83 -11.15
CA GLU A 488 -1.40 -18.05 -10.93
C GLU A 488 -2.63 -18.14 -11.85
N ALA A 489 -3.30 -17.01 -12.13
CA ALA A 489 -4.43 -16.98 -13.06
C ALA A 489 -3.98 -17.33 -14.49
N VAL A 490 -2.89 -16.74 -14.96
CA VAL A 490 -2.33 -17.02 -16.30
C VAL A 490 -1.85 -18.46 -16.40
N LYS A 491 -1.20 -18.99 -15.38
CA LYS A 491 -0.78 -20.40 -15.30
C LYS A 491 -1.98 -21.35 -15.43
N ASN A 492 -3.09 -21.05 -14.74
CA ASN A 492 -4.32 -21.83 -14.85
C ASN A 492 -4.94 -21.77 -16.25
N ILE A 493 -4.95 -20.59 -16.89
CA ILE A 493 -5.44 -20.41 -18.26
C ILE A 493 -4.63 -21.26 -19.24
N ILE A 494 -3.30 -21.19 -19.17
CA ILE A 494 -2.38 -21.92 -20.07
C ILE A 494 -2.51 -23.43 -19.88
N SER A 495 -2.55 -23.90 -18.64
CA SER A 495 -2.66 -25.34 -18.32
C SER A 495 -4.06 -25.91 -18.45
N GLY A 496 -5.10 -25.08 -18.61
CA GLY A 496 -6.50 -25.50 -18.59
C GLY A 496 -7.00 -25.92 -17.20
N THR A 497 -6.31 -25.50 -16.13
CA THR A 497 -6.68 -25.82 -14.74
C THR A 497 -7.93 -25.06 -14.32
N LYS A 498 -8.98 -25.78 -13.91
CA LYS A 498 -10.26 -25.19 -13.48
C LYS A 498 -10.27 -24.79 -11.99
N ASP A 499 -9.48 -25.47 -11.15
CA ASP A 499 -9.35 -25.13 -9.73
C ASP A 499 -8.61 -23.79 -9.59
N LYS A 500 -9.18 -22.88 -8.80
CA LYS A 500 -8.66 -21.51 -8.59
C LYS A 500 -8.16 -21.29 -7.16
N LYS A 501 -8.01 -22.35 -6.38
CA LYS A 501 -7.53 -22.28 -4.99
C LYS A 501 -6.16 -21.63 -4.90
N ASN A 502 -5.24 -21.91 -5.85
CA ASN A 502 -3.93 -21.30 -5.93
C ASN A 502 -4.01 -19.77 -6.02
N ILE A 503 -4.97 -19.21 -6.78
CA ILE A 503 -5.17 -17.76 -6.92
C ILE A 503 -5.71 -17.17 -5.62
N TRP A 504 -6.70 -17.81 -4.99
CA TRP A 504 -7.32 -17.33 -3.76
C TRP A 504 -6.44 -17.57 -2.52
N SER A 505 -5.44 -18.46 -2.58
CA SER A 505 -4.52 -18.73 -1.49
C SER A 505 -3.34 -17.75 -1.41
N VAL A 506 -3.16 -16.89 -2.40
CA VAL A 506 -2.11 -15.85 -2.35
C VAL A 506 -2.37 -14.91 -1.17
N ASN A 507 -1.31 -14.63 -0.38
CA ASN A 507 -1.39 -13.77 0.80
C ASN A 507 -2.40 -14.24 1.86
N THR A 508 -2.52 -15.56 2.04
CA THR A 508 -3.27 -16.16 3.16
C THR A 508 -2.38 -16.50 4.33
N GLU A 509 -1.06 -16.39 4.17
CA GLU A 509 -0.12 -16.60 5.24
C GLU A 509 -0.37 -15.58 6.36
N GLN A 510 -0.44 -16.08 7.58
CA GLN A 510 -0.75 -15.25 8.76
C GLN A 510 0.39 -14.30 9.14
N GLU A 511 1.56 -14.41 8.49
CA GLU A 511 2.77 -13.64 8.78
C GLU A 511 3.50 -13.25 7.49
N TYR A 512 3.37 -11.99 7.08
CA TYR A 512 4.26 -11.38 6.09
C TYR A 512 5.24 -10.47 6.81
N HIS A 513 6.46 -10.99 7.05
CA HIS A 513 7.55 -10.22 7.66
C HIS A 513 8.40 -9.58 6.56
N GLU A 514 8.49 -8.28 6.54
CA GLU A 514 9.48 -7.54 5.75
C GLU A 514 10.87 -7.64 6.41
N THR A 515 11.46 -8.85 6.45
CA THR A 515 12.83 -9.10 6.95
C THR A 515 13.72 -9.56 5.80
N SER A 516 15.02 -9.21 5.84
CA SER A 516 15.98 -9.64 4.82
C SER A 516 16.24 -11.15 4.90
N ASN A 517 16.40 -11.81 3.75
CA ASN A 517 16.59 -13.27 3.58
C ASN A 517 17.77 -13.91 4.34
N ASN A 518 18.62 -13.14 5.02
CA ASN A 518 19.80 -13.68 5.72
C ASN A 518 19.49 -14.40 7.06
N GLU A 519 18.24 -14.38 7.54
CA GLU A 519 17.87 -15.08 8.78
C GLU A 519 17.12 -16.40 8.54
N ASP A 520 16.47 -16.57 7.39
CA ASP A 520 15.73 -17.80 7.08
C ASP A 520 16.68 -18.96 6.74
N GLU A 521 17.85 -18.70 6.15
CA GLU A 521 18.88 -19.73 5.89
C GLU A 521 19.56 -20.25 7.17
N LYS A 522 19.62 -19.46 8.24
CA LYS A 522 20.20 -19.90 9.52
C LYS A 522 19.24 -20.72 10.37
N ASN A 523 17.94 -20.48 10.24
CA ASN A 523 16.94 -21.23 11.02
C ASN A 523 16.64 -22.60 10.41
N GLN A 524 16.84 -22.79 9.10
CA GLN A 524 16.76 -24.12 8.47
C GLN A 524 17.98 -25.01 8.75
N ALA A 525 19.15 -24.43 9.01
CA ALA A 525 20.36 -25.18 9.34
C ALA A 525 20.47 -25.61 10.82
N GLU A 526 19.56 -25.15 11.70
CA GLU A 526 19.50 -25.58 13.11
C GLU A 526 18.39 -26.61 13.40
N VAL A 527 17.63 -27.05 12.38
CA VAL A 527 16.54 -28.05 12.50
C VAL A 527 16.89 -29.37 11.81
N ASP A 528 18.01 -29.46 11.06
CA ASP A 528 18.63 -30.69 10.58
C ASP A 528 19.85 -31.03 11.46
#